data_3828af40c42e583933f406d6c4a0d1f7
#
_entry.id   3828af40c42e583933f406d6c4a0d1f7
#
_cell.length_a   1.000
_cell.length_b   1.000
_cell.length_c   1.000
_cell.angle_alpha   90.00
_cell.angle_beta   90.00
_cell.angle_gamma   90.00
#
_symmetry.space_group_name_H-M   'P 1'
#
loop_
_entity.id
_entity.type
_entity.pdbx_description
1 polymer ?
#
loop_
_entity_poly.entity_id
_entity_poly.type
_entity_poly.pdbx_seq_one_letter_code
_entity_poly.pdbx_strand_id
1 'polypeptide(L)'
;MASSSFSRGDRFKAATDIRAGAALVKLEASRHDATNRTGLENAAKQLDELAVGVATGTVKSPKELKEIFARADLALARHYQEMAEASMAQNEHEKTGNWLRGAADSLEDSAEWSGHKLAAGGRATVNGAQSLGAKLEGGAKWTADEVNKCVSDIGSEIESVGRNS
;
A
#
# COMPACT_ATOMS: atom_id res chain seq x y z
N MET A 1 -2.24 -8.07 12.46
CA MET A 1 -2.22 -8.12 13.95
C MET A 1 -3.35 -7.31 14.56
N ALA A 2 -3.58 -6.02 14.20
CA ALA A 2 -4.69 -5.21 14.73
C ALA A 2 -6.09 -5.83 14.55
N SER A 3 -6.39 -6.36 13.35
CA SER A 3 -7.68 -7.01 13.06
C SER A 3 -7.95 -8.24 13.95
N SER A 4 -6.94 -9.08 14.20
CA SER A 4 -7.08 -10.25 15.07
C SER A 4 -7.22 -9.86 16.55
N SER A 5 -6.54 -8.81 17.02
CA SER A 5 -6.71 -8.27 18.37
C SER A 5 -8.10 -7.67 18.54
N PHE A 6 -8.60 -6.93 17.54
CA PHE A 6 -9.94 -6.39 17.53
C PHE A 6 -11.00 -7.50 17.61
N SER A 7 -10.88 -8.54 16.79
CA SER A 7 -11.81 -9.67 16.79
C SER A 7 -11.85 -10.44 18.11
N ARG A 8 -10.76 -10.45 18.87
CA ARG A 8 -10.69 -11.04 20.21
C ARG A 8 -11.17 -10.11 21.32
N GLY A 9 -11.58 -8.89 20.99
CA GLY A 9 -12.04 -7.89 21.95
C GLY A 9 -10.91 -7.14 22.67
N ASP A 10 -9.64 -7.37 22.31
CA ASP A 10 -8.49 -6.65 22.87
C ASP A 10 -8.33 -5.29 22.16
N ARG A 11 -9.19 -4.35 22.56
CA ARG A 11 -9.25 -3.01 21.95
C ARG A 11 -7.97 -2.21 22.17
N PHE A 12 -7.35 -2.36 23.34
CA PHE A 12 -6.12 -1.62 23.65
C PHE A 12 -4.98 -2.05 22.73
N LYS A 13 -4.79 -3.36 22.59
CA LYS A 13 -3.78 -3.90 21.69
C LYS A 13 -4.08 -3.56 20.23
N ALA A 14 -5.33 -3.69 19.79
CA ALA A 14 -5.75 -3.32 18.45
C ALA A 14 -5.45 -1.84 18.15
N ALA A 15 -5.80 -0.93 19.05
CA ALA A 15 -5.52 0.49 18.90
C ALA A 15 -4.01 0.80 18.86
N THR A 16 -3.22 0.07 19.65
CA THR A 16 -1.74 0.19 19.64
C THR A 16 -1.17 -0.26 18.31
N ASP A 17 -1.61 -1.40 17.78
CA ASP A 17 -1.18 -1.93 16.49
C ASP A 17 -1.55 -0.96 15.34
N ILE A 18 -2.75 -0.33 15.39
CA ILE A 18 -3.19 0.66 14.40
C ILE A 18 -2.32 1.92 14.46
N ARG A 19 -2.00 2.43 15.66
CA ARG A 19 -1.10 3.59 15.80
C ARG A 19 0.30 3.30 15.27
N ALA A 20 0.80 2.07 15.44
CA ALA A 20 2.07 1.68 14.84
C ALA A 20 2.01 1.74 13.31
N GLY A 21 0.92 1.27 12.69
CA GLY A 21 0.68 1.44 11.25
C GLY A 21 0.61 2.90 10.82
N ALA A 22 -0.13 3.74 11.56
CA ALA A 22 -0.20 5.18 11.29
C ALA A 22 1.18 5.85 11.36
N ALA A 23 2.03 5.45 12.31
CA ALA A 23 3.38 5.97 12.44
C ALA A 23 4.27 5.61 11.25
N LEU A 24 4.13 4.39 10.71
CA LEU A 24 4.85 3.96 9.49
C LEU A 24 4.41 4.79 8.28
N VAL A 25 3.10 4.98 8.08
CA VAL A 25 2.59 5.81 6.97
C VAL A 25 3.05 7.28 7.11
N LYS A 26 3.10 7.83 8.33
CA LYS A 26 3.66 9.17 8.59
C LYS A 26 5.16 9.23 8.27
N LEU A 27 5.90 8.18 8.59
CA LEU A 27 7.32 8.11 8.27
C LEU A 27 7.54 8.17 6.77
N GLU A 28 6.76 7.40 5.98
CA GLU A 28 6.81 7.48 4.51
C GLU A 28 6.42 8.88 4.01
N ALA A 29 5.36 9.49 4.53
CA ALA A 29 4.96 10.86 4.18
C ALA A 29 6.03 11.90 4.49
N SER A 30 6.85 11.69 5.51
CA SER A 30 7.91 12.62 5.94
C SER A 30 9.20 12.51 5.14
N ARG A 31 9.34 11.52 4.27
CA ARG A 31 10.52 11.37 3.42
C ARG A 31 10.68 12.61 2.52
N HIS A 32 11.92 13.02 2.29
CA HIS A 32 12.21 14.18 1.44
C HIS A 32 11.72 14.00 0.01
N ASP A 33 11.76 12.78 -0.47
CA ASP A 33 11.39 12.34 -1.83
C ASP A 33 9.93 11.85 -1.95
N ALA A 34 9.11 11.98 -0.89
CA ALA A 34 7.73 11.49 -0.91
C ALA A 34 6.88 12.21 -1.97
N THR A 35 6.32 11.45 -2.90
CA THR A 35 5.51 11.94 -4.02
C THR A 35 4.04 12.13 -3.61
N ASN A 36 3.35 11.09 -3.14
CA ASN A 36 1.96 11.16 -2.70
C ASN A 36 1.82 11.60 -1.23
N ARG A 37 2.54 12.65 -0.81
CA ARG A 37 2.58 13.10 0.60
C ARG A 37 1.19 13.35 1.19
N THR A 38 0.36 14.12 0.51
CA THR A 38 -1.00 14.46 0.99
C THR A 38 -1.87 13.21 1.15
N GLY A 39 -1.77 12.25 0.23
CA GLY A 39 -2.48 10.96 0.33
C GLY A 39 -2.06 10.17 1.55
N LEU A 40 -0.75 10.08 1.81
CA LEU A 40 -0.18 9.40 2.97
C LEU A 40 -0.55 10.10 4.30
N GLU A 41 -0.49 11.43 4.37
CA GLU A 41 -0.90 12.20 5.55
C GLU A 41 -2.37 11.98 5.89
N ASN A 42 -3.25 11.98 4.88
CA ASN A 42 -4.67 11.68 5.05
C ASN A 42 -4.90 10.24 5.53
N ALA A 43 -4.20 9.27 4.96
CA ALA A 43 -4.27 7.87 5.38
C ALA A 43 -3.82 7.70 6.83
N ALA A 44 -2.69 8.31 7.20
CA ALA A 44 -2.19 8.28 8.58
C ALA A 44 -3.17 8.90 9.57
N LYS A 45 -3.80 10.03 9.21
CA LYS A 45 -4.83 10.66 10.02
C LYS A 45 -6.05 9.74 10.23
N GLN A 46 -6.54 9.09 9.17
CA GLN A 46 -7.64 8.13 9.27
C GLN A 46 -7.30 6.94 10.16
N LEU A 47 -6.07 6.44 10.10
CA LEU A 47 -5.59 5.38 10.99
C LEU A 47 -5.54 5.84 12.45
N ASP A 48 -5.10 7.07 12.74
CA ASP A 48 -5.09 7.61 14.10
C ASP A 48 -6.53 7.78 14.66
N GLU A 49 -7.45 8.29 13.85
CA GLU A 49 -8.86 8.41 14.20
C GLU A 49 -9.49 7.04 14.47
N LEU A 50 -9.17 6.05 13.63
CA LEU A 50 -9.58 4.66 13.82
C LEU A 50 -9.04 4.10 15.14
N ALA A 51 -7.77 4.35 15.47
CA ALA A 51 -7.16 3.89 16.72
C ALA A 51 -7.87 4.46 17.95
N VAL A 52 -8.25 5.74 17.90
CA VAL A 52 -9.05 6.38 18.95
C VAL A 52 -10.43 5.73 19.04
N GLY A 53 -11.12 5.54 17.92
CA GLY A 53 -12.43 4.92 17.87
C GLY A 53 -12.44 3.48 18.39
N VAL A 54 -11.40 2.71 18.09
CA VAL A 54 -11.23 1.34 18.62
C VAL A 54 -10.99 1.37 20.13
N ALA A 55 -10.09 2.24 20.62
CA ALA A 55 -9.78 2.35 22.04
C ALA A 55 -11.01 2.76 22.88
N THR A 56 -11.81 3.71 22.38
CA THR A 56 -13.01 4.20 23.05
C THR A 56 -14.23 3.30 22.85
N GLY A 57 -14.15 2.33 21.93
CA GLY A 57 -15.25 1.41 21.61
C GLY A 57 -16.36 2.04 20.77
N THR A 58 -16.10 3.16 20.09
CA THR A 58 -17.02 3.76 19.11
C THR A 58 -17.01 3.00 17.80
N VAL A 59 -15.84 2.50 17.37
CA VAL A 59 -15.71 1.55 16.25
C VAL A 59 -16.10 0.17 16.74
N LYS A 60 -17.17 -0.38 16.16
CA LYS A 60 -17.74 -1.68 16.55
C LYS A 60 -17.69 -2.71 15.42
N SER A 61 -17.46 -2.27 14.19
CA SER A 61 -17.52 -3.10 13.02
C SER A 61 -16.13 -3.46 12.49
N PRO A 62 -15.82 -4.77 12.31
CA PRO A 62 -14.62 -5.18 11.60
C PRO A 62 -14.57 -4.65 10.14
N LYS A 63 -15.73 -4.35 9.56
CA LYS A 63 -15.82 -3.80 8.20
C LYS A 63 -15.20 -2.41 8.13
N GLU A 64 -15.57 -1.51 9.05
CA GLU A 64 -15.02 -0.15 9.13
C GLU A 64 -13.48 -0.16 9.27
N LEU A 65 -12.96 -1.07 10.11
CA LEU A 65 -11.54 -1.27 10.29
C LEU A 65 -10.85 -1.67 8.98
N LYS A 66 -11.43 -2.62 8.25
CA LYS A 66 -10.91 -3.12 6.97
C LYS A 66 -10.93 -2.05 5.88
N GLU A 67 -12.00 -1.25 5.79
CA GLU A 67 -12.12 -0.16 4.82
C GLU A 67 -11.02 0.89 5.00
N ILE A 68 -10.68 1.24 6.24
CA ILE A 68 -9.60 2.20 6.52
C ILE A 68 -8.24 1.61 6.20
N PHE A 69 -8.00 0.32 6.50
CA PHE A 69 -6.76 -0.36 6.12
C PHE A 69 -6.61 -0.42 4.60
N ALA A 70 -7.67 -0.80 3.88
CA ALA A 70 -7.65 -0.83 2.42
C ALA A 70 -7.24 0.53 1.82
N ARG A 71 -7.77 1.64 2.35
CA ARG A 71 -7.42 2.98 1.88
C ARG A 71 -5.98 3.36 2.22
N ALA A 72 -5.48 2.96 3.38
CA ALA A 72 -4.10 3.23 3.77
C ALA A 72 -3.11 2.49 2.86
N ASP A 73 -3.37 1.20 2.60
CA ASP A 73 -2.52 0.41 1.70
C ASP A 73 -2.62 0.90 0.26
N LEU A 74 -3.80 1.36 -0.20
CA LEU A 74 -3.93 1.96 -1.52
C LEU A 74 -3.14 3.27 -1.66
N ALA A 75 -3.09 4.09 -0.60
CA ALA A 75 -2.27 5.30 -0.58
C ALA A 75 -0.76 4.97 -0.62
N LEU A 76 -0.33 3.91 0.07
CA LEU A 76 1.04 3.38 0.01
C LEU A 76 1.36 2.82 -1.38
N ALA A 77 0.46 2.04 -1.99
CA ALA A 77 0.64 1.50 -3.33
C ALA A 77 0.89 2.62 -4.35
N ARG A 78 0.10 3.69 -4.29
CA ARG A 78 0.27 4.86 -5.16
C ARG A 78 1.59 5.57 -4.90
N HIS A 79 1.95 5.79 -3.64
CA HIS A 79 3.24 6.38 -3.29
C HIS A 79 4.41 5.58 -3.86
N TYR A 80 4.43 4.27 -3.65
CA TYR A 80 5.51 3.42 -4.14
C TYR A 80 5.54 3.31 -5.67
N GLN A 81 4.39 3.34 -6.35
CA GLN A 81 4.32 3.40 -7.81
C GLN A 81 4.98 4.69 -8.34
N GLU A 82 4.66 5.86 -7.77
CA GLU A 82 5.26 7.13 -8.15
C GLU A 82 6.76 7.19 -7.81
N MET A 83 7.18 6.58 -6.70
CA MET A 83 8.60 6.43 -6.35
C MET A 83 9.36 5.53 -7.33
N ALA A 84 8.71 4.48 -7.87
CA ALA A 84 9.29 3.65 -8.91
C ALA A 84 9.51 4.44 -10.20
N GLU A 85 8.57 5.28 -10.61
CA GLU A 85 8.72 6.18 -11.76
C GLU A 85 9.90 7.14 -11.56
N ALA A 86 9.96 7.79 -10.40
CA ALA A 86 10.99 8.77 -10.09
C ALA A 86 12.40 8.14 -10.07
N SER A 87 12.55 6.98 -9.43
CA SER A 87 13.84 6.28 -9.37
C SER A 87 14.26 5.72 -10.72
N MET A 88 13.32 5.27 -11.55
CA MET A 88 13.62 4.83 -12.94
C MET A 88 14.15 6.00 -13.76
N ALA A 89 13.55 7.19 -13.65
CA ALA A 89 14.03 8.39 -14.36
C ALA A 89 15.45 8.80 -13.93
N GLN A 90 15.87 8.43 -12.72
CA GLN A 90 17.20 8.67 -12.16
C GLN A 90 18.19 7.51 -12.44
N ASN A 91 17.79 6.47 -13.18
CA ASN A 91 18.55 5.25 -13.41
C ASN A 91 18.92 4.48 -12.12
N GLU A 92 18.13 4.62 -11.06
CA GLU A 92 18.31 3.94 -9.78
C GLU A 92 17.58 2.59 -9.77
N HIS A 93 18.03 1.64 -10.58
CA HIS A 93 17.29 0.42 -10.92
C HIS A 93 16.96 -0.46 -9.70
N GLU A 94 17.89 -0.61 -8.75
CA GLU A 94 17.64 -1.37 -7.53
C GLU A 94 16.51 -0.74 -6.70
N LYS A 95 16.52 0.60 -6.55
CA LYS A 95 15.44 1.31 -5.88
C LYS A 95 14.12 1.17 -6.62
N THR A 96 14.14 1.27 -7.95
CA THR A 96 12.95 1.04 -8.79
C THR A 96 12.35 -0.34 -8.51
N GLY A 97 13.20 -1.36 -8.42
CA GLY A 97 12.79 -2.72 -8.09
C GLY A 97 12.09 -2.81 -6.73
N ASN A 98 12.72 -2.23 -5.71
CA ASN A 98 12.16 -2.19 -4.35
C ASN A 98 10.80 -1.49 -4.31
N TRP A 99 10.65 -0.35 -5.00
CA TRP A 99 9.40 0.40 -5.05
C TRP A 99 8.29 -0.33 -5.81
N LEU A 100 8.60 -1.00 -6.92
CA LEU A 100 7.64 -1.83 -7.66
C LEU A 100 7.09 -2.95 -6.78
N ARG A 101 7.93 -3.61 -6.00
CA ARG A 101 7.50 -4.64 -5.08
C ARG A 101 6.64 -4.07 -3.96
N GLY A 102 7.05 -2.95 -3.36
CA GLY A 102 6.25 -2.27 -2.33
C GLY A 102 4.87 -1.86 -2.84
N ALA A 103 4.78 -1.36 -4.08
CA ALA A 103 3.51 -1.01 -4.72
C ALA A 103 2.63 -2.25 -4.92
N ALA A 104 3.21 -3.36 -5.39
CA ALA A 104 2.50 -4.62 -5.59
C ALA A 104 1.96 -5.21 -4.28
N ASP A 105 2.78 -5.26 -3.24
CA ASP A 105 2.40 -5.77 -1.92
C ASP A 105 1.26 -4.93 -1.32
N SER A 106 1.40 -3.60 -1.33
CA SER A 106 0.36 -2.69 -0.80
C SER A 106 -0.95 -2.77 -1.60
N LEU A 107 -0.89 -2.97 -2.91
CA LEU A 107 -2.07 -3.15 -3.75
C LEU A 107 -2.80 -4.47 -3.41
N GLU A 108 -2.05 -5.56 -3.21
CA GLU A 108 -2.61 -6.86 -2.81
C GLU A 108 -3.26 -6.78 -1.43
N ASP A 109 -2.59 -6.16 -0.46
CA ASP A 109 -3.12 -5.94 0.90
C ASP A 109 -4.39 -5.11 0.88
N SER A 110 -4.42 -4.01 0.10
CA SER A 110 -5.63 -3.18 -0.07
C SER A 110 -6.82 -3.99 -0.61
N ALA A 111 -6.58 -4.83 -1.63
CA ALA A 111 -7.61 -5.68 -2.19
C ALA A 111 -8.10 -6.74 -1.18
N GLU A 112 -7.20 -7.32 -0.38
CA GLU A 112 -7.56 -8.28 0.67
C GLU A 112 -8.43 -7.61 1.75
N TRP A 113 -8.05 -6.43 2.22
CA TRP A 113 -8.80 -5.69 3.24
C TRP A 113 -10.19 -5.29 2.76
N SER A 114 -10.33 -4.83 1.53
CA SER A 114 -11.63 -4.47 0.95
C SER A 114 -12.53 -5.68 0.69
N GLY A 115 -11.98 -6.89 0.77
CA GLY A 115 -12.69 -8.13 0.43
C GLY A 115 -12.86 -8.31 -1.07
N HIS A 116 -12.26 -7.46 -1.89
CA HIS A 116 -12.23 -7.58 -3.33
C HIS A 116 -11.07 -8.48 -3.74
N LYS A 117 -11.40 -9.60 -4.39
CA LYS A 117 -10.36 -10.40 -5.02
C LYS A 117 -9.89 -9.69 -6.28
N LEU A 118 -8.60 -9.42 -6.36
CA LEU A 118 -7.99 -8.98 -7.61
C LEU A 118 -8.44 -9.92 -8.76
N ALA A 119 -8.94 -9.33 -9.83
CA ALA A 119 -9.24 -10.08 -11.05
C ALA A 119 -7.97 -10.76 -11.59
N ALA A 120 -8.12 -11.67 -12.53
CA ALA A 120 -6.96 -12.37 -13.10
C ALA A 120 -5.90 -11.40 -13.65
N GLY A 121 -6.33 -10.28 -14.25
CA GLY A 121 -5.46 -9.20 -14.71
C GLY A 121 -4.68 -8.55 -13.57
N GLY A 122 -5.36 -8.14 -12.48
CA GLY A 122 -4.72 -7.51 -11.33
C GLY A 122 -3.71 -8.42 -10.63
N ARG A 123 -4.01 -9.73 -10.51
CA ARG A 123 -3.03 -10.69 -10.00
C ARG A 123 -1.82 -10.83 -10.93
N ALA A 124 -2.03 -10.80 -12.24
CA ALA A 124 -0.92 -10.82 -13.19
C ALA A 124 -0.05 -9.57 -13.07
N THR A 125 -0.67 -8.40 -12.86
CA THR A 125 0.03 -7.13 -12.60
C THR A 125 0.88 -7.20 -11.34
N VAL A 126 0.33 -7.64 -10.21
CA VAL A 126 1.06 -7.81 -8.94
C VAL A 126 2.23 -8.77 -9.11
N ASN A 127 2.00 -9.97 -9.66
CA ASN A 127 3.05 -10.97 -9.89
C ASN A 127 4.12 -10.46 -10.86
N GLY A 128 3.73 -9.72 -11.89
CA GLY A 128 4.63 -9.07 -12.84
C GLY A 128 5.54 -8.06 -12.16
N ALA A 129 4.99 -7.22 -11.30
CA ALA A 129 5.74 -6.21 -10.56
C ALA A 129 6.74 -6.83 -9.55
N GLN A 130 6.32 -7.86 -8.82
CA GLN A 130 7.20 -8.60 -7.91
C GLN A 130 8.36 -9.27 -8.67
N SER A 131 8.06 -9.92 -9.82
CA SER A 131 9.07 -10.57 -10.66
C SER A 131 10.04 -9.57 -11.27
N LEU A 132 9.53 -8.45 -11.80
CA LEU A 132 10.36 -7.40 -12.40
C LEU A 132 11.21 -6.69 -11.35
N GLY A 133 10.64 -6.42 -10.17
CA GLY A 133 11.36 -5.86 -9.03
C GLY A 133 12.55 -6.74 -8.66
N ALA A 134 12.36 -8.03 -8.52
CA ALA A 134 13.43 -8.98 -8.25
C ALA A 134 14.53 -9.01 -9.36
N LYS A 135 14.14 -8.86 -10.63
CA LYS A 135 15.11 -8.75 -11.74
C LYS A 135 15.97 -7.49 -11.63
N LEU A 136 15.36 -6.34 -11.31
CA LEU A 136 16.04 -5.06 -11.18
C LEU A 136 17.02 -5.07 -9.99
N GLU A 137 16.64 -5.64 -8.87
CA GLU A 137 17.48 -5.80 -7.68
C GLU A 137 18.63 -6.79 -7.93
N GLY A 138 18.35 -7.91 -8.62
CA GLY A 138 19.31 -8.97 -8.87
C GLY A 138 20.22 -8.74 -10.09
N GLY A 139 20.09 -7.63 -10.81
CA GLY A 139 20.88 -7.33 -12.01
C GLY A 139 20.59 -8.25 -13.20
N ALA A 140 19.44 -8.94 -13.22
CA ALA A 140 19.00 -9.74 -14.35
C ALA A 140 18.60 -8.87 -15.55
N LYS A 141 18.52 -9.45 -16.76
CA LYS A 141 18.13 -8.70 -17.95
C LYS A 141 16.69 -8.20 -17.85
N TRP A 142 16.50 -6.93 -18.14
CA TRP A 142 15.22 -6.22 -18.21
C TRP A 142 15.30 -5.15 -19.32
N THR A 143 14.15 -4.56 -19.69
CA THR A 143 14.08 -3.44 -20.64
C THR A 143 13.33 -2.27 -20.02
N ALA A 144 13.62 -1.04 -20.47
CA ALA A 144 12.89 0.15 -20.02
C ALA A 144 11.38 0.04 -20.31
N ASP A 145 11.02 -0.58 -21.45
CA ASP A 145 9.61 -0.78 -21.81
C ASP A 145 8.89 -1.75 -20.84
N GLU A 146 9.57 -2.80 -20.35
CA GLU A 146 9.02 -3.70 -19.32
C GLU A 146 8.73 -2.92 -18.03
N VAL A 147 9.63 -2.04 -17.61
CA VAL A 147 9.46 -1.23 -16.39
C VAL A 147 8.32 -0.24 -16.58
N ASN A 148 8.32 0.54 -17.66
CA ASN A 148 7.29 1.53 -17.94
C ASN A 148 5.91 0.90 -18.04
N LYS A 149 5.80 -0.25 -18.71
CA LYS A 149 4.55 -0.99 -18.79
C LYS A 149 4.08 -1.45 -17.40
N CYS A 150 4.97 -2.02 -16.59
CA CYS A 150 4.66 -2.53 -15.27
C CYS A 150 4.16 -1.39 -14.35
N VAL A 151 4.82 -0.24 -14.34
CA VAL A 151 4.42 0.95 -13.58
C VAL A 151 3.03 1.42 -14.01
N SER A 152 2.77 1.50 -15.31
CA SER A 152 1.46 1.87 -15.86
C SER A 152 0.35 0.87 -15.50
N ASP A 153 0.64 -0.43 -15.56
CA ASP A 153 -0.30 -1.50 -15.21
C ASP A 153 -0.67 -1.42 -13.71
N ILE A 154 0.32 -1.19 -12.83
CA ILE A 154 0.07 -0.97 -11.38
C ILE A 154 -0.80 0.27 -11.16
N GLY A 155 -0.49 1.39 -11.80
CA GLY A 155 -1.29 2.62 -11.70
C GLY A 155 -2.75 2.39 -12.11
N SER A 156 -2.97 1.67 -13.19
CA SER A 156 -4.32 1.32 -13.68
C SER A 156 -5.08 0.43 -12.67
N GLU A 157 -4.39 -0.52 -12.04
CA GLU A 157 -4.99 -1.40 -11.05
C GLU A 157 -5.30 -0.67 -9.73
N ILE A 158 -4.43 0.24 -9.29
CA ILE A 158 -4.67 1.14 -8.14
C ILE A 158 -5.96 1.94 -8.35
N GLU A 159 -6.17 2.50 -9.55
CA GLU A 159 -7.40 3.22 -9.87
C GLU A 159 -8.62 2.30 -9.89
N SER A 160 -8.47 1.07 -10.39
CA SER A 160 -9.53 0.07 -10.42
C SER A 160 -9.97 -0.33 -9.01
N VAL A 161 -9.03 -0.64 -8.13
CA VAL A 161 -9.29 -0.97 -6.72
C VAL A 161 -9.89 0.22 -5.99
N GLY A 162 -9.37 1.44 -6.20
CA GLY A 162 -9.86 2.66 -5.57
C GLY A 162 -11.31 3.03 -5.94
N ARG A 163 -11.78 2.66 -7.14
CA ARG A 163 -13.19 2.87 -7.53
C ARG A 163 -14.16 1.89 -6.86
N ASN A 164 -13.66 0.77 -6.38
CA ASN A 164 -14.46 -0.32 -5.80
C ASN A 164 -14.37 -0.37 -4.26
N SER A 165 -13.59 0.52 -3.66
CA SER A 165 -13.39 0.66 -2.20
C SER A 165 -14.15 1.85 -1.66
#